data_243e63bab9d467ef9f164bd5ebed6ffa
#
_entry.id   243e63bab9d467ef9f164bd5ebed6ffa
#
_cell.length_a   1.000
_cell.length_b   1.000
_cell.length_c   1.000
_cell.angle_alpha   90.00
_cell.angle_beta   90.00
_cell.angle_gamma   90.00
#
_symmetry.space_group_name_H-M   'P 1'
#
loop_
_entity.id
_entity.type
_entity.pdbx_description
1 polymer ?
#
loop_
_entity_poly.entity_id
_entity_poly.type
_entity_poly.pdbx_seq_one_letter_code
_entity_poly.pdbx_strand_id
1 'polypeptide(L)'
;VGSEMCIRDRERELYRIIRDYGEDKFAKNIAKHIVAARQQSPIMTTGQLTQIIRESIPMKIQAAGGHPAKRTFQAIRIELNKELDVLRDSLDGMIDLLDDGGRLCIITFHSLEDRIVKTIFRKNENPCTCPPDFPVCVCGKKSKGRVITRKPILPSDEEMEENPRSKSAKLRIFEKKV
;
A
#
# COMPACT_ATOMS: atom_id res chain seq x y z
N VAL A 1 5.30 19.87 6.64
CA VAL A 1 4.73 20.74 5.59
C VAL A 1 3.70 20.01 4.74
N GLY A 2 3.97 18.77 4.27
CA GLY A 2 3.01 18.04 3.41
C GLY A 2 1.77 17.49 4.15
N SER A 3 1.90 17.01 5.38
CA SER A 3 0.79 16.43 6.15
C SER A 3 -0.33 17.42 6.48
N GLU A 4 -0.04 18.72 6.49
CA GLU A 4 -1.03 19.77 6.73
C GLU A 4 -2.08 19.84 5.63
N MET A 5 -1.74 19.53 4.38
CA MET A 5 -2.70 19.53 3.27
C MET A 5 -3.79 18.47 3.49
N CYS A 6 -3.43 17.23 3.79
CA CYS A 6 -4.42 16.16 4.04
C CYS A 6 -5.27 16.43 5.28
N ILE A 7 -4.69 17.00 6.35
CA ILE A 7 -5.45 17.34 7.57
C ILE A 7 -6.49 18.43 7.29
N ARG A 8 -6.29 19.28 6.26
CA ARG A 8 -7.23 20.33 5.84
C ARG A 8 -8.30 19.85 4.86
N ASP A 9 -8.21 18.63 4.37
CA ASP A 9 -9.18 18.06 3.43
C ASP A 9 -10.60 17.97 4.01
N ARG A 10 -11.59 17.82 3.12
CA ARG A 10 -12.98 17.58 3.53
C ARG A 10 -13.08 16.23 4.26
N GLU A 11 -14.02 16.09 5.19
CA GLU A 11 -14.23 14.84 5.96
C GLU A 11 -14.30 13.60 5.07
N ARG A 12 -15.00 13.71 3.93
CA ARG A 12 -15.12 12.62 2.95
C ARG A 12 -13.77 12.17 2.40
N GLU A 13 -12.89 13.13 2.13
CA GLU A 13 -11.57 12.86 1.56
C GLU A 13 -10.63 12.24 2.61
N LEU A 14 -10.62 12.78 3.83
CA LEU A 14 -9.91 12.18 4.96
C LEU A 14 -10.38 10.75 5.22
N TYR A 15 -11.69 10.52 5.20
CA TYR A 15 -12.24 9.18 5.34
C TYR A 15 -11.72 8.25 4.24
N ARG A 16 -11.73 8.68 2.97
CA ARG A 16 -11.22 7.90 1.83
C ARG A 16 -9.75 7.54 2.06
N ILE A 17 -8.91 8.52 2.37
CA ILE A 17 -7.48 8.33 2.58
C ILE A 17 -7.23 7.32 3.71
N ILE A 18 -7.85 7.51 4.87
CA ILE A 18 -7.62 6.65 6.05
C ILE A 18 -8.18 5.24 5.82
N ARG A 19 -9.32 5.11 5.13
CA ARG A 19 -9.91 3.82 4.78
C ARG A 19 -9.05 3.06 3.77
N ASP A 20 -8.71 3.71 2.65
CA ASP A 20 -8.11 3.04 1.49
C ASP A 20 -6.62 2.79 1.68
N TYR A 21 -5.90 3.70 2.31
CA TYR A 21 -4.46 3.59 2.52
C TYR A 21 -4.06 3.18 3.94
N GLY A 22 -4.90 3.44 4.93
CA GLY A 22 -4.69 2.97 6.29
C GLY A 22 -5.29 1.59 6.56
N GLU A 23 -6.23 1.14 5.71
CA GLU A 23 -7.04 -0.07 5.94
C GLU A 23 -7.62 -0.07 7.38
N ASP A 24 -8.01 1.13 7.87
CA ASP A 24 -8.45 1.32 9.26
C ASP A 24 -9.98 1.22 9.37
N LYS A 25 -10.43 0.34 10.26
CA LYS A 25 -11.87 0.11 10.50
C LYS A 25 -12.56 1.34 11.11
N PHE A 26 -11.81 2.19 11.78
CA PHE A 26 -12.31 3.40 12.43
C PHE A 26 -12.14 4.67 11.58
N ALA A 27 -11.76 4.52 10.30
CA ALA A 27 -11.47 5.62 9.38
C ALA A 27 -12.54 6.72 9.39
N LYS A 28 -13.83 6.35 9.41
CA LYS A 28 -14.95 7.31 9.44
C LYS A 28 -14.95 8.13 10.72
N ASN A 29 -14.76 7.48 11.86
CA ASN A 29 -14.77 8.14 13.17
C ASN A 29 -13.53 9.03 13.33
N ILE A 30 -12.35 8.54 12.89
CA ILE A 30 -11.10 9.31 12.89
C ILE A 30 -11.26 10.58 12.05
N ALA A 31 -11.75 10.46 10.81
CA ALA A 31 -11.96 11.63 9.93
C ALA A 31 -12.89 12.67 10.56
N LYS A 32 -14.01 12.21 11.15
CA LYS A 32 -14.95 13.09 11.86
C LYS A 32 -14.29 13.85 13.03
N HIS A 33 -13.51 13.17 13.85
CA HIS A 33 -12.83 13.79 15.01
C HIS A 33 -11.75 14.77 14.56
N ILE A 34 -10.98 14.47 13.51
CA ILE A 34 -10.01 15.39 12.93
C ILE A 34 -10.71 16.68 12.46
N VAL A 35 -11.83 16.54 11.74
CA VAL A 35 -12.58 17.71 11.25
C VAL A 35 -13.14 18.52 12.40
N ALA A 36 -13.73 17.88 13.41
CA ALA A 36 -14.28 18.57 14.58
C ALA A 36 -13.18 19.31 15.38
N ALA A 37 -12.04 18.67 15.60
CA ALA A 37 -10.91 19.26 16.31
C ALA A 37 -10.35 20.51 15.58
N ARG A 38 -10.14 20.43 14.26
CA ARG A 38 -9.59 21.57 13.49
C ARG A 38 -10.55 22.76 13.37
N GLN A 39 -11.87 22.55 13.57
CA GLN A 39 -12.83 23.64 13.64
C GLN A 39 -12.68 24.47 14.92
N GLN A 40 -12.18 23.86 16.00
CA GLN A 40 -11.94 24.53 17.28
C GLN A 40 -10.57 25.22 17.31
N SER A 41 -9.52 24.51 16.85
CA SER A 41 -8.17 25.04 16.77
C SER A 41 -7.34 24.28 15.71
N PRO A 42 -6.35 24.94 15.05
CA PRO A 42 -5.46 24.29 14.11
C PRO A 42 -4.70 23.13 14.77
N ILE A 43 -4.60 22.00 14.06
CA ILE A 43 -3.77 20.86 14.48
C ILE A 43 -2.34 21.09 13.99
N MET A 44 -1.44 21.45 14.89
CA MET A 44 -0.08 21.91 14.55
C MET A 44 1.00 20.85 14.79
N THR A 45 0.70 19.81 15.58
CA THR A 45 1.71 18.81 15.95
C THR A 45 1.21 17.38 15.72
N THR A 46 2.16 16.46 15.52
CA THR A 46 1.87 15.02 15.43
C THR A 46 1.28 14.47 16.74
N GLY A 47 1.66 15.06 17.88
CA GLY A 47 1.12 14.71 19.20
C GLY A 47 -0.38 15.02 19.30
N GLN A 48 -0.79 16.22 18.86
CA GLN A 48 -2.20 16.59 18.81
C GLN A 48 -3.01 15.66 17.92
N LEU A 49 -2.51 15.35 16.72
CA LEU A 49 -3.17 14.42 15.82
C LEU A 49 -3.27 13.02 16.42
N THR A 50 -2.20 12.53 17.09
CA THR A 50 -2.21 11.24 17.77
C THR A 50 -3.27 11.17 18.86
N GLN A 51 -3.43 12.25 19.64
CA GLN A 51 -4.44 12.32 20.69
C GLN A 51 -5.87 12.26 20.12
N ILE A 52 -6.15 13.03 19.07
CA ILE A 52 -7.43 13.00 18.36
C ILE A 52 -7.75 11.60 17.83
N ILE A 53 -6.77 10.91 17.26
CA ILE A 53 -6.94 9.55 16.77
C ILE A 53 -7.23 8.58 17.92
N ARG A 54 -6.53 8.70 19.04
CA ARG A 54 -6.80 7.88 20.25
C ARG A 54 -8.22 8.05 20.74
N GLU A 55 -8.70 9.26 20.85
CA GLU A 55 -10.06 9.58 21.31
C GLU A 55 -11.13 9.05 20.36
N SER A 56 -10.80 8.87 19.08
CA SER A 56 -11.71 8.33 18.06
C SER A 56 -11.80 6.80 18.03
N ILE A 57 -10.94 6.09 18.78
CA ILE A 57 -10.86 4.63 18.78
C ILE A 57 -11.21 4.08 20.17
N PRO A 58 -12.07 3.04 20.28
CA PRO A 58 -12.43 2.46 21.58
C PRO A 58 -11.22 1.96 22.36
N MET A 59 -11.16 2.21 23.67
CA MET A 59 -10.06 1.85 24.58
C MET A 59 -9.67 0.37 24.49
N LYS A 60 -10.65 -0.54 24.38
CA LYS A 60 -10.41 -1.98 24.25
C LYS A 60 -9.56 -2.35 23.04
N ILE A 61 -9.70 -1.60 21.96
CA ILE A 61 -8.95 -1.82 20.71
C ILE A 61 -7.54 -1.24 20.81
N GLN A 62 -7.38 -0.12 21.50
CA GLN A 62 -6.07 0.49 21.72
C GLN A 62 -5.14 -0.42 22.55
N ALA A 63 -5.70 -1.15 23.52
CA ALA A 63 -4.94 -2.07 24.38
C ALA A 63 -4.46 -3.34 23.65
N ALA A 64 -5.15 -3.75 22.58
CA ALA A 64 -4.90 -5.02 21.89
C ALA A 64 -3.89 -4.93 20.74
N GLY A 65 -3.48 -3.76 20.31
CA GLY A 65 -2.62 -3.64 19.12
C GLY A 65 -1.80 -2.37 19.09
N GLY A 66 -0.58 -2.38 18.75
CA GLY A 66 0.39 -1.33 18.48
C GLY A 66 -0.04 0.16 18.55
N HIS A 67 0.76 1.07 18.08
CA HIS A 67 0.45 2.51 18.14
C HIS A 67 -0.81 2.85 17.33
N PRO A 68 -1.88 3.39 17.96
CA PRO A 68 -3.21 3.56 17.34
C PRO A 68 -3.20 4.46 16.09
N ALA A 69 -2.29 5.43 16.02
CA ALA A 69 -2.18 6.36 14.90
C ALA A 69 -1.31 5.85 13.74
N LYS A 70 -0.66 4.66 13.85
CA LYS A 70 0.27 4.15 12.84
C LYS A 70 -0.38 4.08 11.44
N ARG A 71 -1.59 3.55 11.37
CA ARG A 71 -2.32 3.38 10.09
C ARG A 71 -2.72 4.71 9.48
N THR A 72 -3.16 5.65 10.30
CA THR A 72 -3.53 7.00 9.82
C THR A 72 -2.31 7.76 9.31
N PHE A 73 -1.17 7.71 10.00
CA PHE A 73 0.07 8.32 9.51
C PHE A 73 0.57 7.65 8.23
N GLN A 74 0.49 6.33 8.12
CA GLN A 74 0.79 5.61 6.88
C GLN A 74 -0.10 6.10 5.74
N ALA A 75 -1.41 6.21 5.97
CA ALA A 75 -2.36 6.66 4.97
C ALA A 75 -2.05 8.08 4.44
N ILE A 76 -1.76 9.00 5.36
CA ILE A 76 -1.39 10.38 5.03
C ILE A 76 -0.09 10.40 4.21
N ARG A 77 0.92 9.63 4.60
CA ARG A 77 2.20 9.55 3.89
C ARG A 77 2.03 9.03 2.46
N ILE A 78 1.26 7.95 2.30
CA ILE A 78 0.97 7.35 0.99
C ILE A 78 0.28 8.35 0.07
N GLU A 79 -0.75 9.06 0.58
CA GLU A 79 -1.47 10.07 -0.21
C GLU A 79 -0.57 11.23 -0.62
N LEU A 80 0.23 11.76 0.30
CA LEU A 80 1.11 12.91 0.04
C LEU A 80 2.21 12.59 -0.97
N ASN A 81 2.87 11.45 -0.80
CA ASN A 81 4.02 11.07 -1.62
C ASN A 81 3.58 10.36 -2.91
N LYS A 82 2.26 10.08 -3.07
CA LYS A 82 1.74 9.29 -4.20
C LYS A 82 2.47 7.95 -4.36
N GLU A 83 2.87 7.34 -3.23
CA GLU A 83 3.75 6.16 -3.18
C GLU A 83 3.21 5.00 -4.03
N LEU A 84 1.90 4.74 -3.97
CA LEU A 84 1.27 3.66 -4.70
C LEU A 84 1.13 3.95 -6.21
N ASP A 85 0.95 5.21 -6.58
CA ASP A 85 0.84 5.62 -7.98
C ASP A 85 2.21 5.53 -8.65
N VAL A 86 3.25 6.06 -8.00
CA VAL A 86 4.65 5.94 -8.48
C VAL A 86 5.04 4.48 -8.65
N LEU A 87 4.74 3.62 -7.67
CA LEU A 87 5.02 2.19 -7.76
C LEU A 87 4.28 1.55 -8.94
N ARG A 88 3.00 1.85 -9.11
CA ARG A 88 2.17 1.29 -10.18
C ARG A 88 2.69 1.69 -11.56
N ASP A 89 3.01 2.95 -11.73
CA ASP A 89 3.39 3.53 -13.04
C ASP A 89 4.80 3.12 -13.46
N SER A 90 5.69 2.81 -12.50
CA SER A 90 7.07 2.43 -12.79
C SER A 90 7.28 0.95 -13.14
N LEU A 91 6.47 0.05 -12.58
CA LEU A 91 6.72 -1.40 -12.66
C LEU A 91 6.68 -1.98 -14.09
N ASP A 92 5.73 -1.56 -14.92
CA ASP A 92 5.64 -2.00 -16.31
C ASP A 92 6.90 -1.58 -17.10
N GLY A 93 7.37 -0.34 -16.92
CA GLY A 93 8.61 0.17 -17.51
C GLY A 93 9.86 -0.56 -17.02
N MET A 94 9.94 -0.88 -15.73
CA MET A 94 11.05 -1.67 -15.18
C MET A 94 11.13 -3.06 -15.79
N ILE A 95 9.98 -3.73 -16.00
CA ILE A 95 9.92 -5.03 -16.67
C ILE A 95 10.38 -4.90 -18.13
N ASP A 96 10.02 -3.82 -18.82
CA ASP A 96 10.38 -3.62 -20.23
C ASP A 96 11.89 -3.39 -20.41
N LEU A 97 12.57 -2.81 -19.43
CA LEU A 97 14.01 -2.57 -19.45
C LEU A 97 14.87 -3.82 -19.15
N LEU A 98 14.27 -4.91 -18.67
CA LEU A 98 15.03 -6.15 -18.42
C LEU A 98 15.41 -6.82 -19.73
N ASP A 99 16.57 -7.44 -19.75
CA ASP A 99 16.95 -8.41 -20.78
C ASP A 99 16.24 -9.77 -20.58
N ASP A 100 16.28 -10.65 -21.59
CA ASP A 100 15.74 -12.01 -21.48
C ASP A 100 16.43 -12.76 -20.33
N GLY A 101 15.64 -13.40 -19.49
CA GLY A 101 16.11 -14.05 -18.25
C GLY A 101 16.42 -13.08 -17.10
N GLY A 102 16.35 -11.75 -17.33
CA GLY A 102 16.52 -10.74 -16.30
C GLY A 102 15.41 -10.80 -15.23
N ARG A 103 15.74 -10.50 -13.97
CA ARG A 103 14.81 -10.60 -12.85
C ARG A 103 14.57 -9.26 -12.18
N LEU A 104 13.29 -8.93 -11.98
CA LEU A 104 12.85 -7.83 -11.16
C LEU A 104 12.47 -8.35 -9.77
N CYS A 105 13.24 -7.92 -8.76
CA CYS A 105 13.03 -8.28 -7.36
C CYS A 105 12.50 -7.06 -6.60
N ILE A 106 11.30 -7.16 -6.03
CA ILE A 106 10.67 -6.05 -5.30
C ILE A 106 10.38 -6.47 -3.87
N ILE A 107 10.88 -5.68 -2.91
CA ILE A 107 10.55 -5.82 -1.50
C ILE A 107 9.48 -4.77 -1.15
N THR A 108 8.41 -5.23 -0.55
CA THR A 108 7.29 -4.40 -0.07
C THR A 108 7.14 -4.53 1.43
N PHE A 109 6.66 -3.48 2.11
CA PHE A 109 6.53 -3.45 3.57
C PHE A 109 5.08 -3.36 4.06
N HIS A 110 4.13 -3.18 3.16
CA HIS A 110 2.70 -3.20 3.51
C HIS A 110 1.83 -3.86 2.42
N SER A 111 0.58 -4.18 2.82
CA SER A 111 -0.38 -4.96 2.01
C SER A 111 -0.71 -4.31 0.65
N LEU A 112 -0.79 -2.99 0.60
CA LEU A 112 -1.17 -2.26 -0.61
C LEU A 112 -0.08 -2.32 -1.68
N GLU A 113 1.20 -2.12 -1.29
CA GLU A 113 2.35 -2.30 -2.20
C GLU A 113 2.39 -3.73 -2.73
N ASP A 114 2.31 -4.73 -1.84
CA ASP A 114 2.35 -6.15 -2.22
C ASP A 114 1.24 -6.50 -3.21
N ARG A 115 0.04 -5.93 -3.01
CA ARG A 115 -1.11 -6.12 -3.91
C ARG A 115 -0.83 -5.55 -5.30
N ILE A 116 -0.24 -4.36 -5.40
CA ILE A 116 0.12 -3.71 -6.67
C ILE A 116 1.14 -4.55 -7.41
N VAL A 117 2.26 -4.90 -6.76
CA VAL A 117 3.34 -5.71 -7.36
C VAL A 117 2.78 -7.05 -7.86
N LYS A 118 2.03 -7.76 -7.01
CA LYS A 118 1.39 -9.03 -7.37
C LYS A 118 0.49 -8.89 -8.60
N THR A 119 -0.31 -7.83 -8.65
CA THR A 119 -1.28 -7.61 -9.73
C THR A 119 -0.56 -7.31 -11.04
N ILE A 120 0.46 -6.44 -11.02
CA ILE A 120 1.21 -6.07 -12.21
C ILE A 120 2.05 -7.24 -12.72
N PHE A 121 2.72 -7.99 -11.84
CA PHE A 121 3.46 -9.19 -12.25
C PHE A 121 2.55 -10.23 -12.91
N ARG A 122 1.36 -10.48 -12.35
CA ARG A 122 0.38 -11.39 -12.96
C ARG A 122 -0.15 -10.89 -14.30
N LYS A 123 -0.40 -9.57 -14.41
CA LYS A 123 -0.83 -8.95 -15.68
C LYS A 123 0.24 -9.12 -16.76
N ASN A 124 1.52 -9.01 -16.42
CA ASN A 124 2.62 -9.19 -17.37
C ASN A 124 2.88 -10.67 -17.69
N GLU A 125 2.60 -11.60 -16.76
CA GLU A 125 2.64 -13.04 -17.02
C GLU A 125 1.48 -13.49 -17.91
N ASN A 126 0.26 -13.03 -17.60
CA ASN A 126 -0.97 -13.39 -18.30
C ASN A 126 -1.73 -12.11 -18.74
N PRO A 127 -1.27 -11.43 -19.81
CA PRO A 127 -1.85 -10.15 -20.22
C PRO A 127 -3.19 -10.28 -20.96
N CYS A 128 -3.66 -11.50 -21.23
CA CYS A 128 -4.90 -11.74 -21.95
C CYS A 128 -6.10 -11.08 -21.26
N THR A 129 -6.92 -10.36 -22.05
CA THR A 129 -8.15 -9.70 -21.61
C THR A 129 -9.39 -10.25 -22.30
N CYS A 130 -9.27 -11.36 -23.03
CA CYS A 130 -10.42 -12.03 -23.62
C CYS A 130 -11.31 -12.65 -22.55
N PRO A 131 -12.64 -12.75 -22.78
CA PRO A 131 -13.52 -13.49 -21.92
C PRO A 131 -13.06 -14.95 -21.76
N PRO A 132 -13.22 -15.57 -20.58
CA PRO A 132 -12.77 -16.95 -20.34
C PRO A 132 -13.37 -18.00 -21.32
N ASP A 133 -14.57 -17.72 -21.81
CA ASP A 133 -15.34 -18.62 -22.69
C ASP A 133 -14.94 -18.50 -24.17
N PHE A 134 -14.00 -17.63 -24.51
CA PHE A 134 -13.54 -17.47 -25.89
C PHE A 134 -12.64 -18.64 -26.29
N PRO A 135 -12.95 -19.35 -27.38
CA PRO A 135 -12.19 -20.56 -27.78
C PRO A 135 -10.75 -20.23 -28.23
N VAL A 136 -10.50 -19.01 -28.71
CA VAL A 136 -9.20 -18.55 -29.16
C VAL A 136 -8.94 -17.12 -28.67
N CYS A 137 -7.73 -16.83 -28.20
CA CYS A 137 -7.34 -15.50 -27.80
C CYS A 137 -7.22 -14.55 -29.01
N VAL A 138 -8.01 -13.47 -29.03
CA VAL A 138 -8.03 -12.46 -30.11
C VAL A 138 -7.41 -11.12 -29.71
N CYS A 139 -6.97 -10.97 -28.45
CA CYS A 139 -6.43 -9.67 -27.97
C CYS A 139 -5.00 -9.40 -28.42
N GLY A 140 -4.28 -10.38 -28.96
CA GLY A 140 -2.90 -10.25 -29.44
C GLY A 140 -1.85 -9.94 -28.38
N LYS A 141 -2.23 -9.88 -27.10
CA LYS A 141 -1.30 -9.59 -26.01
C LYS A 141 -0.42 -10.79 -25.71
N LYS A 142 0.90 -10.56 -25.63
CA LYS A 142 1.88 -11.59 -25.33
C LYS A 142 2.40 -11.46 -23.89
N SER A 143 2.68 -12.58 -23.25
CA SER A 143 3.36 -12.60 -21.95
C SER A 143 4.72 -11.94 -22.06
N LYS A 144 5.10 -11.15 -21.07
CA LYS A 144 6.44 -10.57 -20.95
C LYS A 144 7.38 -11.41 -20.09
N GLY A 145 6.90 -12.50 -19.48
CA GLY A 145 7.70 -13.33 -18.60
C GLY A 145 6.87 -14.15 -17.61
N ARG A 146 7.46 -14.52 -16.50
CA ARG A 146 6.83 -15.36 -15.50
C ARG A 146 7.01 -14.86 -14.07
N VAL A 147 6.02 -15.09 -13.23
CA VAL A 147 6.09 -14.84 -11.78
C VAL A 147 6.83 -16.00 -11.12
N ILE A 148 8.03 -15.75 -10.60
CA ILE A 148 8.83 -16.75 -9.89
C ILE A 148 8.23 -17.05 -8.52
N THR A 149 7.83 -16.01 -7.80
CA THR A 149 7.27 -16.12 -6.44
C THR A 149 5.75 -16.00 -6.45
N ARG A 150 5.04 -17.12 -6.60
CA ARG A 150 3.55 -17.11 -6.49
C ARG A 150 3.08 -16.71 -5.09
N LYS A 151 3.78 -17.16 -4.05
CA LYS A 151 3.71 -16.67 -2.68
C LYS A 151 4.92 -15.77 -2.44
N PRO A 152 4.79 -14.67 -1.69
CA PRO A 152 5.94 -13.83 -1.38
C PRO A 152 6.93 -14.61 -0.51
N ILE A 153 8.21 -14.32 -0.66
CA ILE A 153 9.24 -14.77 0.28
C ILE A 153 9.19 -13.83 1.47
N LEU A 154 9.11 -14.39 2.65
CA LEU A 154 9.10 -13.66 3.93
C LEU A 154 10.50 -13.70 4.55
N PRO A 155 10.84 -12.75 5.44
CA PRO A 155 12.10 -12.79 6.18
C PRO A 155 12.18 -14.04 7.05
N SER A 156 13.38 -14.54 7.28
CA SER A 156 13.63 -15.63 8.24
C SER A 156 13.49 -15.13 9.68
N ASP A 157 13.37 -16.06 10.62
CA ASP A 157 13.33 -15.71 12.04
C ASP A 157 14.63 -15.02 12.50
N GLU A 158 15.78 -15.47 11.98
CA GLU A 158 17.11 -14.88 12.24
C GLU A 158 17.14 -13.40 11.73
N GLU A 159 16.67 -13.16 10.51
CA GLU A 159 16.60 -11.79 9.95
C GLU A 159 15.66 -10.89 10.78
N MET A 160 14.55 -11.45 11.28
CA MET A 160 13.62 -10.68 12.13
C MET A 160 14.20 -10.37 13.51
N GLU A 161 15.07 -11.22 14.06
CA GLU A 161 15.80 -10.98 15.30
C GLU A 161 16.86 -9.89 15.13
N GLU A 162 17.65 -9.96 14.06
CA GLU A 162 18.68 -8.96 13.76
C GLU A 162 18.08 -7.62 13.36
N ASN A 163 17.00 -7.65 12.55
CA ASN A 163 16.33 -6.47 12.01
C ASN A 163 14.81 -6.55 12.20
N PRO A 164 14.27 -6.14 13.36
CA PRO A 164 12.82 -6.18 13.61
C PRO A 164 11.97 -5.40 12.60
N ARG A 165 12.56 -4.50 11.81
CA ARG A 165 11.85 -3.77 10.74
C ARG A 165 11.53 -4.67 9.54
N SER A 166 12.24 -5.78 9.35
CA SER A 166 12.01 -6.73 8.26
C SER A 166 10.68 -7.50 8.42
N LYS A 167 10.11 -7.55 9.62
CA LYS A 167 8.89 -8.33 9.95
C LYS A 167 7.73 -8.17 8.95
N SER A 168 7.62 -7.02 8.32
CA SER A 168 6.55 -6.75 7.34
C SER A 168 7.00 -6.93 5.88
N ALA A 169 8.28 -7.26 5.66
CA ALA A 169 8.86 -7.36 4.33
C ALA A 169 8.28 -8.56 3.55
N LYS A 170 8.06 -8.34 2.26
CA LYS A 170 7.62 -9.38 1.31
C LYS A 170 8.39 -9.20 0.02
N LEU A 171 9.18 -10.20 -0.35
CA LEU A 171 9.90 -10.20 -1.62
C LEU A 171 9.08 -10.90 -2.69
N ARG A 172 8.92 -10.22 -3.84
CA ARG A 172 8.36 -10.80 -5.07
C ARG A 172 9.34 -10.70 -6.21
N ILE A 173 9.36 -11.72 -7.05
CA ILE A 173 10.30 -11.87 -8.17
C ILE A 173 9.51 -12.17 -9.44
N PHE A 174 9.80 -11.41 -10.48
CA PHE A 174 9.36 -11.62 -11.86
C PHE A 174 10.59 -11.82 -12.74
N GLU A 175 10.55 -12.79 -13.65
CA GLU A 175 11.61 -13.07 -14.62
C GLU A 175 11.08 -12.75 -16.02
N LYS A 176 11.80 -11.90 -16.75
CA LYS A 176 11.48 -11.60 -18.13
C LYS A 176 11.75 -12.80 -19.03
N LYS A 177 10.88 -13.01 -19.97
CA LYS A 177 11.00 -13.98 -21.04
C LYS A 177 10.52 -13.34 -22.32
N VAL A 178 11.39 -13.24 -23.29
CA VAL A 178 11.08 -12.71 -24.62
C VAL A 178 10.64 -13.86 -25.54
#